data_a9403e4e0a21dbd731f5eec417ecd18c
#
_entry.id   a9403e4e0a21dbd731f5eec417ecd18c
#
_cell.length_a   1.000
_cell.length_b   1.000
_cell.length_c   1.000
_cell.angle_alpha   90.00
_cell.angle_beta   90.00
_cell.angle_gamma   90.00
#
_symmetry.space_group_name_H-M   'P 1'
#
loop_
_entity.id
_entity.type
_entity.pdbx_description
1 polymer ?
#
loop_
_entity_poly.entity_id
_entity_poly.type
_entity_poly.pdbx_seq_one_letter_code
_entity_poly.pdbx_strand_id
1 'polypeptide(L)'
;MLEEEKMKKIEIKRFTVDDIYVSVLKAKLVKHEGGWMRFEEVRKTFEPTGSVLMDALGQVLLEDKGIIAKDFAKAVGAKSWVMSWAFQWLTGMTLYEFLNQYRLKLACEWLTCTDLNIKEIARRSGYTSQSKLTNMFAKRFGCTPREYRKANRPANYAQLYEWE
;
A
#
# COMPACT_ATOMS: atom_id res chain seq x y z
N MET A 1 12.26 -48.60 18.40
CA MET A 1 12.34 -47.15 18.61
C MET A 1 11.93 -46.51 17.28
N LEU A 2 10.75 -45.96 17.25
CA LEU A 2 10.29 -45.20 16.09
C LEU A 2 11.01 -43.84 16.17
N GLU A 3 11.89 -43.56 15.22
CA GLU A 3 12.42 -42.22 15.03
C GLU A 3 11.25 -41.27 14.72
N GLU A 4 10.99 -40.36 15.64
CA GLU A 4 10.13 -39.19 15.34
C GLU A 4 10.82 -38.40 14.22
N GLU A 5 10.41 -38.61 12.98
CA GLU A 5 10.72 -37.69 11.89
C GLU A 5 10.24 -36.32 12.30
N LYS A 6 11.20 -35.47 12.74
CA LYS A 6 10.96 -34.05 12.95
C LYS A 6 10.44 -33.47 11.65
N MET A 7 9.11 -33.32 11.55
CA MET A 7 8.53 -32.54 10.46
C MET A 7 9.21 -31.18 10.42
N LYS A 8 9.98 -30.91 9.37
CA LYS A 8 10.56 -29.59 9.15
C LYS A 8 9.44 -28.57 9.12
N LYS A 9 9.46 -27.61 10.05
CA LYS A 9 8.51 -26.51 10.09
C LYS A 9 8.65 -25.75 8.77
N ILE A 10 7.64 -25.81 7.93
CA ILE A 10 7.59 -25.05 6.67
C ILE A 10 7.25 -23.61 7.02
N GLU A 11 8.20 -22.70 6.81
CA GLU A 11 7.94 -21.28 6.93
C GLU A 11 7.18 -20.80 5.70
N ILE A 12 5.94 -20.41 5.90
CA ILE A 12 5.09 -19.82 4.84
C ILE A 12 5.41 -18.33 4.80
N LYS A 13 5.96 -17.85 3.69
CA LYS A 13 6.14 -16.42 3.45
C LYS A 13 4.77 -15.73 3.41
N ARG A 14 4.55 -14.76 4.29
CA ARG A 14 3.35 -13.92 4.27
C ARG A 14 3.56 -12.74 3.34
N PHE A 15 2.52 -12.40 2.60
CA PHE A 15 2.51 -11.22 1.75
C PHE A 15 2.22 -9.96 2.57
N THR A 16 2.79 -8.86 2.11
CA THR A 16 2.61 -7.52 2.67
C THR A 16 2.03 -6.58 1.61
N VAL A 17 1.66 -5.38 2.01
CA VAL A 17 1.22 -4.34 1.07
C VAL A 17 2.30 -4.05 0.02
N ASP A 18 3.59 -4.13 0.40
CA ASP A 18 4.71 -3.82 -0.47
C ASP A 18 4.84 -4.77 -1.67
N ASP A 19 4.36 -6.01 -1.54
CA ASP A 19 4.40 -6.99 -2.62
C ASP A 19 3.51 -6.60 -3.83
N ILE A 20 2.47 -5.78 -3.61
CA ILE A 20 1.56 -5.32 -4.67
C ILE A 20 1.42 -3.79 -4.74
N TYR A 21 2.25 -3.07 -3.98
CA TYR A 21 2.19 -1.62 -3.94
C TYR A 21 2.79 -1.00 -5.20
N VAL A 22 2.06 -0.07 -5.80
CA VAL A 22 2.54 0.75 -6.90
C VAL A 22 2.55 2.21 -6.47
N SER A 23 3.74 2.81 -6.53
CA SER A 23 3.97 4.20 -6.15
C SER A 23 3.22 5.17 -7.05
N VAL A 24 2.77 6.29 -6.49
CA VAL A 24 2.22 7.42 -7.25
C VAL A 24 3.30 8.29 -7.88
N LEU A 25 4.55 8.10 -7.50
CA LEU A 25 5.66 8.83 -8.08
C LEU A 25 5.90 8.36 -9.51
N LYS A 26 6.16 9.31 -10.40
CA LYS A 26 6.59 9.05 -11.78
C LYS A 26 8.08 8.77 -11.85
N ALA A 27 8.85 9.60 -11.17
CA ALA A 27 10.28 9.46 -11.02
C ALA A 27 10.75 10.01 -9.67
N LYS A 28 11.93 9.57 -9.23
CA LYS A 28 12.60 10.10 -8.05
C LYS A 28 14.05 10.48 -8.39
N LEU A 29 14.54 11.51 -7.75
CA LEU A 29 15.94 11.93 -7.88
C LEU A 29 16.83 11.01 -7.03
N VAL A 30 17.78 10.33 -7.65
CA VAL A 30 18.71 9.42 -7.01
C VAL A 30 20.12 9.97 -7.12
N LYS A 31 20.84 10.00 -5.98
CA LYS A 31 22.25 10.35 -5.93
C LYS A 31 23.10 9.09 -6.07
N HIS A 32 24.00 9.08 -7.05
CA HIS A 32 24.93 7.98 -7.28
C HIS A 32 26.25 8.20 -6.52
N GLU A 33 27.00 7.14 -6.32
CA GLU A 33 28.30 7.17 -5.59
C GLU A 33 29.30 8.19 -6.14
N GLY A 34 29.22 8.50 -7.44
CA GLY A 34 30.02 9.56 -8.07
C GLY A 34 29.56 10.99 -7.79
N GLY A 35 28.56 11.19 -6.93
CA GLY A 35 28.05 12.51 -6.52
C GLY A 35 27.07 13.17 -7.50
N TRP A 36 26.87 12.62 -8.70
CA TRP A 36 25.89 13.10 -9.66
C TRP A 36 24.49 12.58 -9.34
N MET A 37 23.48 13.32 -9.77
CA MET A 37 22.07 12.99 -9.54
C MET A 37 21.35 12.86 -10.87
N ARG A 38 20.38 11.91 -10.92
CA ARG A 38 19.47 11.77 -12.04
C ARG A 38 18.08 11.37 -11.55
N PHE A 39 17.07 11.65 -12.36
CA PHE A 39 15.76 11.05 -12.16
C PHE A 39 15.77 9.60 -12.62
N GLU A 40 15.32 8.72 -11.74
CA GLU A 40 15.08 7.32 -12.05
C GLU A 40 13.58 7.05 -12.09
N GLU A 41 13.12 6.40 -13.15
CA GLU A 41 11.73 6.05 -13.33
C GLU A 41 11.26 5.09 -12.23
N VAL A 42 10.07 5.34 -11.67
CA VAL A 42 9.45 4.47 -10.69
C VAL A 42 8.51 3.51 -11.42
N ARG A 43 8.57 2.23 -11.07
CA ARG A 43 7.74 1.19 -11.67
C ARG A 43 6.25 1.50 -11.51
N LYS A 44 5.50 1.34 -12.60
CA LYS A 44 4.04 1.54 -12.64
C LYS A 44 3.24 0.25 -12.43
N THR A 45 3.91 -0.85 -12.22
CA THR A 45 3.32 -2.16 -11.95
C THR A 45 4.07 -2.83 -10.81
N PHE A 46 3.43 -3.78 -10.16
CA PHE A 46 4.09 -4.68 -9.20
C PHE A 46 4.58 -5.94 -9.92
N GLU A 47 5.56 -6.62 -9.31
CA GLU A 47 6.01 -7.93 -9.79
C GLU A 47 4.97 -8.99 -9.39
N PRO A 48 4.68 -9.99 -10.25
CA PRO A 48 3.80 -11.09 -9.87
C PRO A 48 4.26 -11.76 -8.58
N THR A 49 3.33 -11.87 -7.62
CA THR A 49 3.65 -12.40 -6.29
C THR A 49 3.70 -13.93 -6.25
N GLY A 50 3.15 -14.59 -7.27
CA GLY A 50 2.91 -16.03 -7.33
C GLY A 50 1.61 -16.44 -6.65
N SER A 51 0.87 -15.51 -6.06
CA SER A 51 -0.47 -15.72 -5.53
C SER A 51 -1.52 -15.09 -6.45
N VAL A 52 -2.34 -15.91 -7.07
CA VAL A 52 -3.42 -15.44 -7.96
C VAL A 52 -4.32 -14.41 -7.27
N LEU A 53 -4.60 -14.61 -5.99
CA LEU A 53 -5.46 -13.70 -5.22
C LEU A 53 -4.78 -12.34 -4.95
N MET A 54 -3.50 -12.35 -4.59
CA MET A 54 -2.73 -11.13 -4.38
C MET A 54 -2.53 -10.36 -5.67
N ASP A 55 -2.21 -11.06 -6.76
CA ASP A 55 -2.03 -10.45 -8.09
C ASP A 55 -3.35 -9.85 -8.60
N ALA A 56 -4.48 -10.54 -8.41
CA ALA A 56 -5.80 -10.01 -8.73
C ALA A 56 -6.14 -8.75 -7.93
N LEU A 57 -5.85 -8.72 -6.61
CA LEU A 57 -6.04 -7.53 -5.80
C LEU A 57 -5.15 -6.38 -6.26
N GLY A 58 -3.89 -6.65 -6.57
CA GLY A 58 -2.96 -5.68 -7.11
C GLY A 58 -3.47 -5.01 -8.38
N GLN A 59 -3.97 -5.80 -9.34
CA GLN A 59 -4.57 -5.29 -10.58
C GLN A 59 -5.80 -4.41 -10.31
N VAL A 60 -6.70 -4.84 -9.45
CA VAL A 60 -7.89 -4.05 -9.10
C VAL A 60 -7.49 -2.71 -8.43
N LEU A 61 -6.48 -2.71 -7.57
CA LEU A 61 -6.01 -1.51 -6.89
C LEU A 61 -5.30 -0.50 -7.82
N LEU A 62 -4.81 -0.93 -8.97
CA LEU A 62 -4.30 0.01 -9.99
C LEU A 62 -5.45 0.87 -10.53
N GLU A 63 -6.62 0.30 -10.71
CA GLU A 63 -7.79 0.95 -11.30
C GLU A 63 -8.68 1.61 -10.23
N ASP A 64 -8.99 0.91 -9.16
CA ASP A 64 -9.88 1.34 -8.07
C ASP A 64 -9.24 1.19 -6.68
N LYS A 65 -8.66 2.25 -6.18
CA LYS A 65 -8.09 2.32 -4.82
C LYS A 65 -9.16 2.37 -3.73
N GLY A 66 -10.41 2.65 -4.12
CA GLY A 66 -11.57 2.73 -3.23
C GLY A 66 -12.29 1.37 -3.02
N ILE A 67 -11.88 0.31 -3.74
CA ILE A 67 -12.52 -1.00 -3.65
C ILE A 67 -12.69 -1.45 -2.20
N ILE A 68 -13.86 -1.92 -1.83
CA ILE A 68 -14.11 -2.48 -0.49
C ILE A 68 -14.03 -4.01 -0.52
N ALA A 69 -13.74 -4.60 0.65
CA ALA A 69 -13.54 -6.05 0.77
C ALA A 69 -14.69 -6.89 0.22
N LYS A 70 -15.94 -6.43 0.42
CA LYS A 70 -17.13 -7.11 -0.09
C LYS A 70 -17.19 -7.13 -1.62
N ASP A 71 -16.87 -6.01 -2.26
CA ASP A 71 -16.92 -5.89 -3.72
C ASP A 71 -15.79 -6.66 -4.38
N PHE A 72 -14.60 -6.65 -3.79
CA PHE A 72 -13.51 -7.50 -4.24
C PHE A 72 -13.86 -8.99 -4.14
N ALA A 73 -14.41 -9.43 -3.00
CA ALA A 73 -14.86 -10.82 -2.84
C ALA A 73 -15.87 -11.21 -3.92
N LYS A 74 -16.83 -10.33 -4.21
CA LYS A 74 -17.83 -10.53 -5.29
C LYS A 74 -17.16 -10.61 -6.67
N ALA A 75 -16.20 -9.73 -6.95
CA ALA A 75 -15.50 -9.68 -8.24
C ALA A 75 -14.73 -10.97 -8.54
N VAL A 76 -14.15 -11.62 -7.53
CA VAL A 76 -13.46 -12.92 -7.67
C VAL A 76 -14.39 -14.13 -7.48
N GLY A 77 -15.69 -13.92 -7.34
CA GLY A 77 -16.67 -15.00 -7.19
C GLY A 77 -16.64 -15.73 -5.84
N ALA A 78 -16.06 -15.11 -4.81
CA ALA A 78 -15.92 -15.70 -3.48
C ALA A 78 -16.90 -15.12 -2.46
N LYS A 79 -17.25 -15.92 -1.45
CA LYS A 79 -17.99 -15.42 -0.29
C LYS A 79 -17.07 -14.59 0.61
N SER A 80 -17.61 -13.54 1.23
CA SER A 80 -16.83 -12.61 2.07
C SER A 80 -16.06 -13.31 3.20
N TRP A 81 -16.63 -14.35 3.82
CA TRP A 81 -15.94 -15.07 4.89
C TRP A 81 -14.76 -15.92 4.37
N VAL A 82 -14.88 -16.50 3.16
CA VAL A 82 -13.77 -17.22 2.49
C VAL A 82 -12.63 -16.26 2.22
N MET A 83 -12.96 -15.07 1.72
CA MET A 83 -11.98 -14.02 1.43
C MET A 83 -11.26 -13.57 2.70
N SER A 84 -11.99 -13.33 3.79
CA SER A 84 -11.39 -12.97 5.08
C SER A 84 -10.42 -14.03 5.59
N TRP A 85 -10.78 -15.30 5.44
CA TRP A 85 -9.93 -16.44 5.81
C TRP A 85 -8.68 -16.52 4.96
N ALA A 86 -8.81 -16.40 3.64
CA ALA A 86 -7.69 -16.42 2.70
C ALA A 86 -6.70 -15.30 2.99
N PHE A 87 -7.17 -14.07 3.21
CA PHE A 87 -6.30 -12.95 3.54
C PHE A 87 -5.61 -13.10 4.90
N GLN A 88 -6.30 -13.62 5.92
CA GLN A 88 -5.70 -13.90 7.20
C GLN A 88 -4.54 -14.92 7.07
N TRP A 89 -4.69 -15.91 6.21
CA TRP A 89 -3.65 -16.90 5.92
C TRP A 89 -2.47 -16.31 5.13
N LEU A 90 -2.78 -15.59 4.06
CA LEU A 90 -1.79 -15.04 3.14
C LEU A 90 -1.00 -13.87 3.72
N THR A 91 -1.63 -13.04 4.54
CA THR A 91 -1.05 -11.76 4.99
C THR A 91 -0.94 -11.63 6.51
N GLY A 92 -1.68 -12.44 7.27
CA GLY A 92 -1.80 -12.31 8.72
C GLY A 92 -2.77 -11.22 9.17
N MET A 93 -3.53 -10.62 8.22
CA MET A 93 -4.51 -9.58 8.51
C MET A 93 -5.77 -9.77 7.67
N THR A 94 -6.86 -9.11 8.05
CA THR A 94 -8.08 -9.10 7.24
C THR A 94 -7.88 -8.30 5.96
N LEU A 95 -8.68 -8.59 4.92
CA LEU A 95 -8.66 -7.79 3.68
C LEU A 95 -8.96 -6.31 3.96
N TYR A 96 -9.86 -6.01 4.90
CA TYR A 96 -10.14 -4.63 5.31
C TYR A 96 -8.90 -3.91 5.86
N GLU A 97 -8.16 -4.55 6.74
CA GLU A 97 -6.91 -4.01 7.29
C GLU A 97 -5.84 -3.83 6.22
N PHE A 98 -5.70 -4.80 5.32
CA PHE A 98 -4.78 -4.75 4.20
C PHE A 98 -5.07 -3.55 3.27
N LEU A 99 -6.34 -3.37 2.87
CA LEU A 99 -6.77 -2.24 2.06
C LEU A 99 -6.53 -0.89 2.75
N ASN A 100 -6.76 -0.82 4.06
CA ASN A 100 -6.47 0.42 4.81
C ASN A 100 -4.97 0.71 4.89
N GLN A 101 -4.12 -0.30 5.07
CA GLN A 101 -2.66 -0.11 5.04
C GLN A 101 -2.18 0.35 3.66
N TYR A 102 -2.71 -0.22 2.58
CA TYR A 102 -2.42 0.20 1.22
C TYR A 102 -2.78 1.67 1.00
N ARG A 103 -4.00 2.07 1.37
CA ARG A 103 -4.47 3.46 1.25
C ARG A 103 -3.67 4.44 2.10
N LEU A 104 -3.29 4.06 3.32
CA LEU A 104 -2.45 4.89 4.17
C LEU A 104 -1.06 5.11 3.57
N LYS A 105 -0.47 4.06 2.97
CA LYS A 105 0.81 4.18 2.27
C LYS A 105 0.73 5.16 1.10
N LEU A 106 -0.32 5.07 0.27
CA LEU A 106 -0.60 6.06 -0.78
C LEU A 106 -0.75 7.47 -0.23
N ALA A 107 -1.52 7.64 0.84
CA ALA A 107 -1.73 8.95 1.46
C ALA A 107 -0.43 9.54 2.00
N CYS A 108 0.44 8.74 2.61
CA CYS A 108 1.76 9.16 3.06
C CYS A 108 2.62 9.67 1.89
N GLU A 109 2.60 8.98 0.77
CA GLU A 109 3.33 9.39 -0.44
C GLU A 109 2.81 10.73 -0.97
N TRP A 110 1.48 10.88 -1.13
CA TRP A 110 0.86 12.15 -1.54
C TRP A 110 1.16 13.30 -0.58
N LEU A 111 1.18 13.03 0.73
CA LEU A 111 1.47 14.05 1.75
C LEU A 111 2.90 14.55 1.66
N THR A 112 3.85 13.67 1.44
CA THR A 112 5.29 14.00 1.45
C THR A 112 5.80 14.53 0.12
N CYS A 113 5.15 14.19 -0.99
CA CYS A 113 5.64 14.50 -2.34
C CYS A 113 4.87 15.63 -3.03
N THR A 114 3.71 16.06 -2.53
CA THR A 114 2.84 17.03 -3.22
C THR A 114 2.25 18.10 -2.29
N ASP A 115 1.76 19.19 -2.90
CA ASP A 115 1.03 20.26 -2.21
C ASP A 115 -0.49 20.05 -2.22
N LEU A 116 -0.97 18.90 -2.63
CA LEU A 116 -2.39 18.58 -2.65
C LEU A 116 -3.03 18.80 -1.27
N ASN A 117 -4.25 19.33 -1.24
CA ASN A 117 -5.00 19.47 0.00
C ASN A 117 -5.43 18.08 0.54
N ILE A 118 -5.73 18.02 1.83
CA ILE A 118 -6.01 16.74 2.52
C ILE A 118 -7.28 16.06 1.96
N LYS A 119 -8.27 16.84 1.51
CA LYS A 119 -9.49 16.33 0.88
C LYS A 119 -9.17 15.59 -0.43
N GLU A 120 -8.33 16.20 -1.26
CA GLU A 120 -7.91 15.59 -2.53
C GLU A 120 -7.04 14.35 -2.31
N ILE A 121 -6.13 14.39 -1.32
CA ILE A 121 -5.34 13.21 -0.94
C ILE A 121 -6.24 12.07 -0.47
N ALA A 122 -7.25 12.35 0.35
CA ALA A 122 -8.21 11.34 0.79
C ALA A 122 -8.89 10.67 -0.41
N ARG A 123 -9.38 11.46 -1.36
CA ARG A 123 -10.03 10.97 -2.58
C ARG A 123 -9.07 10.09 -3.41
N ARG A 124 -7.86 10.57 -3.70
CA ARG A 124 -6.86 9.84 -4.51
C ARG A 124 -6.36 8.57 -3.84
N SER A 125 -6.38 8.53 -2.52
CA SER A 125 -5.99 7.34 -1.75
C SER A 125 -7.12 6.35 -1.52
N GLY A 126 -8.32 6.58 -2.09
CA GLY A 126 -9.46 5.67 -1.99
C GLY A 126 -10.29 5.82 -0.71
N TYR A 127 -10.16 6.94 0.02
CA TYR A 127 -11.04 7.24 1.14
C TYR A 127 -12.30 7.99 0.68
N THR A 128 -13.44 7.66 1.27
CA THR A 128 -14.72 8.31 0.96
C THR A 128 -14.83 9.74 1.51
N SER A 129 -14.01 10.10 2.49
CA SER A 129 -13.98 11.45 3.06
C SER A 129 -12.63 11.79 3.70
N GLN A 130 -12.36 13.10 3.83
CA GLN A 130 -11.21 13.61 4.58
C GLN A 130 -11.22 13.16 6.04
N SER A 131 -12.40 13.12 6.67
CA SER A 131 -12.55 12.68 8.07
C SER A 131 -12.12 11.24 8.26
N LYS A 132 -12.46 10.34 7.34
CA LYS A 132 -12.00 8.94 7.38
C LYS A 132 -10.47 8.85 7.29
N LEU A 133 -9.84 9.56 6.37
CA LEU A 133 -8.38 9.62 6.30
C LEU A 133 -7.78 10.13 7.60
N THR A 134 -8.29 11.24 8.14
CA THR A 134 -7.79 11.85 9.39
C THR A 134 -7.89 10.88 10.56
N ASN A 135 -9.02 10.19 10.71
CA ASN A 135 -9.22 9.20 11.77
C ASN A 135 -8.27 8.00 11.63
N MET A 136 -8.04 7.52 10.41
CA MET A 136 -7.10 6.43 10.18
C MET A 136 -5.65 6.85 10.46
N PHE A 137 -5.27 8.09 10.13
CA PHE A 137 -3.96 8.65 10.48
C PHE A 137 -3.77 8.76 11.98
N ALA A 138 -4.74 9.32 12.69
CA ALA A 138 -4.69 9.42 14.15
C ALA A 138 -4.54 8.03 14.81
N LYS A 139 -5.30 7.05 14.32
CA LYS A 139 -5.24 5.66 14.83
C LYS A 139 -3.89 4.99 14.55
N ARG A 140 -3.30 5.23 13.38
CA ARG A 140 -2.07 4.53 12.94
C ARG A 140 -0.79 5.23 13.37
N PHE A 141 -0.75 6.56 13.30
CA PHE A 141 0.44 7.38 13.49
C PHE A 141 0.37 8.30 14.71
N GLY A 142 -0.78 8.38 15.39
CA GLY A 142 -0.98 9.28 16.53
C GLY A 142 -0.97 10.77 16.18
N CYS A 143 -1.09 11.13 14.89
CA CYS A 143 -1.07 12.50 14.40
C CYS A 143 -2.05 12.70 13.26
N THR A 144 -2.32 13.97 12.94
CA THR A 144 -3.13 14.32 11.77
C THR A 144 -2.32 14.24 10.47
N PRO A 145 -2.96 14.12 9.30
CA PRO A 145 -2.27 14.17 8.00
C PRO A 145 -1.44 15.45 7.79
N ARG A 146 -1.88 16.59 8.34
CA ARG A 146 -1.14 17.86 8.26
C ARG A 146 0.13 17.83 9.08
N GLU A 147 0.06 17.31 10.30
CA GLU A 147 1.22 17.14 11.18
C GLU A 147 2.20 16.14 10.57
N TYR A 148 1.70 15.03 10.02
CA TYR A 148 2.53 14.06 9.33
C TYR A 148 3.28 14.69 8.15
N ARG A 149 2.59 15.47 7.30
CA ARG A 149 3.21 16.22 6.21
C ARG A 149 4.34 17.11 6.70
N LYS A 150 4.07 17.90 7.74
CA LYS A 150 5.05 18.83 8.30
C LYS A 150 6.30 18.12 8.84
N ALA A 151 6.12 16.97 9.49
CA ALA A 151 7.20 16.21 10.10
C ALA A 151 8.01 15.38 9.10
N ASN A 152 7.41 14.89 8.00
CA ASN A 152 8.01 13.88 7.13
C ASN A 152 8.33 14.39 5.71
N ARG A 153 7.90 15.59 5.33
CA ARG A 153 8.18 16.14 4.00
C ARG A 153 9.61 16.67 3.95
N PRO A 154 10.43 16.23 2.98
CA PRO A 154 11.74 16.84 2.76
C PRO A 154 11.59 18.31 2.34
N ALA A 155 12.50 19.18 2.79
CA ALA A 155 12.46 20.62 2.45
C ALA A 155 12.53 20.88 0.94
N ASN A 156 13.20 20.02 0.20
CA ASN A 156 13.37 20.10 -1.26
C ASN A 156 12.50 19.08 -2.02
N TYR A 157 11.37 18.68 -1.46
CA TYR A 157 10.50 17.63 -2.05
C TYR A 157 10.13 17.89 -3.52
N ALA A 158 9.89 19.15 -3.90
CA ALA A 158 9.55 19.52 -5.27
C ALA A 158 10.68 19.24 -6.29
N GLN A 159 11.91 19.08 -5.80
CA GLN A 159 13.07 18.73 -6.62
C GLN A 159 13.38 17.22 -6.60
N LEU A 160 12.88 16.50 -5.60
CA LEU A 160 13.17 15.08 -5.40
C LEU A 160 12.18 14.16 -6.12
N TYR A 161 10.97 14.63 -6.40
CA TYR A 161 9.88 13.80 -6.90
C TYR A 161 9.17 14.42 -8.08
N GLU A 162 8.90 13.60 -9.10
CA GLU A 162 7.87 13.85 -10.11
C GLU A 162 6.65 12.96 -9.78
N TRP A 163 5.47 13.52 -9.88
CA TRP A 163 4.20 12.82 -9.64
C TRP A 163 3.20 13.06 -10.78
N GLU A 164 2.20 12.18 -10.91
CA GLU A 164 1.18 12.23 -11.97
C GLU A 164 0.10 13.29 -11.72
#